data_1f3e5aff2152b55e18b36112dcd4e4dc
#
_entry.id   1f3e5aff2152b55e18b36112dcd4e4dc
#
_cell.length_a   1.000
_cell.length_b   1.000
_cell.length_c   1.000
_cell.angle_alpha   90.00
_cell.angle_beta   90.00
_cell.angle_gamma   90.00
#
_symmetry.space_group_name_H-M   'P 1'
#
loop_
_entity.id
_entity.type
_entity.pdbx_description
1 polymer ?
#
loop_
_entity_poly.entity_id
_entity_poly.type
_entity_poly.pdbx_seq_one_letter_code
_entity_poly.pdbx_strand_id
1 'polypeptide(L)'
;MKKVSEELRYDGATIEQVHEMLATPAFREQVCENQHYTRHTVQIERDGQGMTVTIDQAQEATGIPGFARKFVGDEINIVQSEDWTSPEKGNIHVTIPGKPGEMSGTALLTEDPEGTTETVNLTVKVNIPLVGGKVEGLIADLLAKALRAEHRTGVTWLAGS
;
A
#
# COMPACT_ATOMS: atom_id res chain seq x y z
N MET A 1 6.89 -4.22 -17.27
CA MET A 1 6.84 -4.65 -15.87
C MET A 1 7.78 -3.79 -15.05
N LYS A 2 7.29 -3.26 -13.95
CA LYS A 2 8.06 -2.40 -13.05
C LYS A 2 8.01 -2.96 -11.64
N LYS A 3 9.13 -2.89 -10.91
CA LYS A 3 9.19 -3.37 -9.53
C LYS A 3 9.28 -2.21 -8.55
N VAL A 4 8.59 -2.34 -7.41
CA VAL A 4 8.67 -1.41 -6.28
C VAL A 4 9.16 -2.21 -5.09
N SER A 5 10.21 -1.72 -4.42
CA SER A 5 10.75 -2.35 -3.22
C SER A 5 11.03 -1.26 -2.19
N GLU A 6 10.42 -1.39 -1.02
CA GLU A 6 10.59 -0.44 0.08
C GLU A 6 10.82 -1.21 1.38
N GLU A 7 11.71 -0.69 2.21
CA GLU A 7 11.93 -1.19 3.57
C GLU A 7 11.44 -0.14 4.55
N LEU A 8 10.46 -0.52 5.36
CA LEU A 8 9.86 0.36 6.36
C LEU A 8 10.36 -0.07 7.73
N ARG A 9 11.27 0.70 8.29
CA ARG A 9 11.90 0.37 9.58
C ARG A 9 11.14 1.00 10.75
N TYR A 10 10.85 0.18 11.75
CA TYR A 10 10.17 0.59 12.98
C TYR A 10 11.06 0.22 14.16
N ASP A 11 11.90 1.16 14.59
CA ASP A 11 12.82 0.94 15.70
C ASP A 11 12.06 0.76 17.02
N GLY A 12 12.49 -0.21 17.81
CA GLY A 12 11.92 -0.48 19.12
C GLY A 12 10.60 -1.24 19.10
N ALA A 13 10.07 -1.57 17.92
CA ALA A 13 8.80 -2.28 17.82
C ALA A 13 9.01 -3.76 17.55
N THR A 14 8.13 -4.60 18.11
CA THR A 14 8.12 -6.04 17.83
C THR A 14 7.26 -6.32 16.59
N ILE A 15 7.37 -7.54 16.03
CA ILE A 15 6.50 -7.97 14.94
C ILE A 15 5.04 -7.85 15.36
N GLU A 16 4.70 -8.26 16.58
CA GLU A 16 3.34 -8.20 17.08
C GLU A 16 2.81 -6.76 17.12
N GLN A 17 3.64 -5.81 17.53
CA GLN A 17 3.25 -4.40 17.58
C GLN A 17 3.00 -3.84 16.18
N VAL A 18 3.87 -4.15 15.23
CA VAL A 18 3.72 -3.70 13.84
C VAL A 18 2.50 -4.36 13.20
N HIS A 19 2.33 -5.67 13.40
CA HIS A 19 1.17 -6.39 12.87
C HIS A 19 -0.13 -5.85 13.47
N GLU A 20 -0.17 -5.60 14.78
CA GLU A 20 -1.34 -5.02 15.43
C GLU A 20 -1.69 -3.64 14.85
N MET A 21 -0.68 -2.81 14.61
CA MET A 21 -0.87 -1.52 13.95
C MET A 21 -1.49 -1.72 12.56
N LEU A 22 -0.95 -2.61 11.76
CA LEU A 22 -1.45 -2.90 10.41
C LEU A 22 -2.86 -3.48 10.43
N ALA A 23 -3.26 -4.13 11.53
CA ALA A 23 -4.59 -4.72 11.71
C ALA A 23 -5.60 -3.72 12.31
N THR A 24 -5.19 -2.51 12.61
CA THR A 24 -6.05 -1.49 13.21
C THR A 24 -6.65 -0.59 12.13
N PRO A 25 -7.99 -0.61 11.92
CA PRO A 25 -8.61 0.21 10.89
C PRO A 25 -8.27 1.70 11.00
N ALA A 26 -8.25 2.23 12.23
CA ALA A 26 -7.94 3.65 12.46
C ALA A 26 -6.55 4.02 11.96
N PHE A 27 -5.57 3.13 12.05
CA PHE A 27 -4.25 3.36 11.48
C PHE A 27 -4.32 3.48 9.96
N ARG A 28 -5.00 2.52 9.32
CA ARG A 28 -5.13 2.52 7.86
C ARG A 28 -5.86 3.77 7.36
N GLU A 29 -6.89 4.19 8.09
CA GLU A 29 -7.62 5.42 7.79
C GLU A 29 -6.71 6.64 7.91
N GLN A 30 -5.87 6.69 8.94
CA GLN A 30 -4.92 7.79 9.12
C GLN A 30 -3.92 7.87 7.98
N VAL A 31 -3.47 6.73 7.46
CA VAL A 31 -2.58 6.69 6.30
C VAL A 31 -3.28 7.31 5.08
N CYS A 32 -4.55 6.96 4.87
CA CYS A 32 -5.35 7.53 3.77
C CYS A 32 -5.51 9.04 3.93
N GLU A 33 -5.83 9.51 5.13
CA GLU A 33 -6.00 10.94 5.42
C GLU A 33 -4.72 11.72 5.20
N ASN A 34 -3.58 11.15 5.61
CA ASN A 34 -2.27 11.80 5.43
C ASN A 34 -1.86 11.90 3.96
N GLN A 35 -2.47 11.11 3.08
CA GLN A 35 -2.25 11.17 1.64
C GLN A 35 -3.30 12.05 0.94
N HIS A 36 -4.21 12.64 1.70
CA HIS A 36 -5.26 13.54 1.18
C HIS A 36 -6.19 12.86 0.16
N TYR A 37 -6.54 11.59 0.40
CA TYR A 37 -7.53 10.91 -0.43
C TYR A 37 -8.91 11.56 -0.24
N THR A 38 -9.65 11.71 -1.35
CA THR A 38 -10.99 12.31 -1.33
C THR A 38 -12.03 11.40 -0.69
N ARG A 39 -11.82 10.08 -0.77
CA ARG A 39 -12.64 9.10 -0.07
C ARG A 39 -11.81 7.87 0.24
N HIS A 40 -12.18 7.19 1.31
CA HIS A 40 -11.55 5.91 1.66
C HIS A 40 -12.49 5.08 2.51
N THR A 41 -12.38 3.75 2.35
CA THR A 41 -13.09 2.77 3.15
C THR A 41 -12.10 1.66 3.51
N VAL A 42 -12.00 1.33 4.78
CA VAL A 42 -11.09 0.30 5.28
C VAL A 42 -11.92 -0.83 5.91
N GLN A 43 -11.67 -2.05 5.48
CA GLN A 43 -12.28 -3.25 6.06
C GLN A 43 -11.19 -4.23 6.43
N ILE A 44 -11.17 -4.67 7.69
CA ILE A 44 -10.20 -5.63 8.18
C ILE A 44 -10.96 -6.74 8.90
N GLU A 45 -10.71 -7.98 8.48
CA GLU A 45 -11.25 -9.17 9.14
C GLU A 45 -10.08 -9.98 9.69
N ARG A 46 -10.11 -10.25 11.00
CA ARG A 46 -9.08 -11.04 11.65
C ARG A 46 -9.51 -12.50 11.68
N ASP A 47 -8.55 -13.40 11.46
CA ASP A 47 -8.78 -14.84 11.51
C ASP A 47 -7.57 -15.49 12.17
N GLY A 48 -7.69 -15.79 13.47
CA GLY A 48 -6.58 -16.31 14.27
C GLY A 48 -5.43 -15.31 14.30
N GLN A 49 -4.25 -15.70 13.82
CA GLN A 49 -3.08 -14.83 13.74
C GLN A 49 -2.98 -14.10 12.41
N GLY A 50 -3.89 -14.39 11.49
CA GLY A 50 -3.93 -13.76 10.19
C GLY A 50 -5.00 -12.69 10.09
N MET A 51 -5.10 -12.08 8.91
CA MET A 51 -6.13 -11.11 8.61
C MET A 51 -6.28 -10.93 7.12
N THR A 52 -7.44 -10.43 6.71
CA THR A 52 -7.66 -9.91 5.37
C THR A 52 -7.94 -8.41 5.48
N VAL A 53 -7.35 -7.64 4.58
CA VAL A 53 -7.49 -6.18 4.55
C VAL A 53 -7.98 -5.77 3.18
N THR A 54 -8.99 -4.89 3.13
CA THR A 54 -9.42 -4.27 1.88
C THR A 54 -9.50 -2.76 2.11
N ILE A 55 -8.78 -2.02 1.28
CA ILE A 55 -8.77 -0.56 1.33
C ILE A 55 -9.21 -0.05 -0.04
N ASP A 56 -10.37 0.58 -0.10
CA ASP A 56 -10.90 1.22 -1.29
C ASP A 56 -10.72 2.72 -1.12
N GLN A 57 -9.92 3.34 -1.97
CA GLN A 57 -9.55 4.73 -1.81
C GLN A 57 -9.50 5.43 -3.16
N ALA A 58 -9.71 6.74 -3.15
CA ALA A 58 -9.69 7.55 -4.35
C ALA A 58 -9.07 8.91 -4.09
N GLN A 59 -8.39 9.43 -5.10
CA GLN A 59 -7.81 10.76 -5.05
C GLN A 59 -7.99 11.45 -6.41
N GLU A 60 -7.94 12.77 -6.41
CA GLU A 60 -8.01 13.52 -7.64
C GLU A 60 -6.74 13.30 -8.48
N ALA A 61 -6.93 13.19 -9.79
CA ALA A 61 -5.84 12.98 -10.74
C ALA A 61 -5.15 14.31 -11.11
N THR A 62 -4.80 15.13 -10.10
CA THR A 62 -4.10 16.40 -10.32
C THR A 62 -2.60 16.15 -10.46
N GLY A 63 -1.96 16.87 -11.38
CA GLY A 63 -0.53 16.72 -11.62
C GLY A 63 -0.13 15.47 -12.40
N ILE A 64 -1.10 14.70 -12.85
CA ILE A 64 -0.87 13.49 -13.63
C ILE A 64 -0.65 13.87 -15.11
N PRO A 65 0.40 13.33 -15.76
CA PRO A 65 0.63 13.60 -17.19
C PRO A 65 -0.56 13.21 -18.07
N GLY A 66 -0.75 13.91 -19.18
CA GLY A 66 -1.91 13.70 -20.04
C GLY A 66 -2.09 12.26 -20.54
N PHE A 67 -1.00 11.54 -20.81
CA PHE A 67 -1.09 10.15 -21.26
C PHE A 67 -1.70 9.24 -20.17
N ALA A 68 -1.39 9.52 -18.90
CA ALA A 68 -1.91 8.75 -17.78
C ALA A 68 -3.34 9.20 -17.41
N ARG A 69 -3.67 10.49 -17.62
CA ARG A 69 -5.04 10.97 -17.37
C ARG A 69 -6.07 10.28 -18.24
N LYS A 70 -5.71 10.00 -19.49
CA LYS A 70 -6.58 9.23 -20.39
C LYS A 70 -6.84 7.82 -19.85
N PHE A 71 -5.87 7.29 -19.11
CA PHE A 71 -5.96 5.96 -18.52
C PHE A 71 -6.79 5.94 -17.23
N VAL A 72 -6.55 6.91 -16.31
CA VAL A 72 -7.17 6.89 -14.99
C VAL A 72 -8.41 7.79 -14.86
N GLY A 73 -8.60 8.76 -15.77
CA GLY A 73 -9.70 9.72 -15.70
C GLY A 73 -9.41 10.85 -14.71
N ASP A 74 -10.47 11.50 -14.22
CA ASP A 74 -10.35 12.65 -13.32
C ASP A 74 -10.08 12.25 -11.88
N GLU A 75 -10.40 11.02 -11.52
CA GLU A 75 -10.22 10.47 -10.19
C GLU A 75 -9.54 9.11 -10.30
N ILE A 76 -8.54 8.87 -9.46
CA ILE A 76 -7.87 7.58 -9.40
C ILE A 76 -8.48 6.79 -8.25
N ASN A 77 -9.19 5.71 -8.58
CA ASN A 77 -9.69 4.76 -7.60
C ASN A 77 -8.71 3.59 -7.49
N ILE A 78 -8.22 3.34 -6.29
CA ILE A 78 -7.25 2.29 -6.02
C ILE A 78 -7.84 1.36 -4.97
N VAL A 79 -7.90 0.06 -5.27
CA VAL A 79 -8.35 -0.94 -4.31
C VAL A 79 -7.16 -1.84 -3.96
N GLN A 80 -6.80 -1.83 -2.70
CA GLN A 80 -5.72 -2.66 -2.15
C GLN A 80 -6.31 -3.76 -1.31
N SER A 81 -5.90 -4.99 -1.60
CA SER A 81 -6.27 -6.17 -0.82
C SER A 81 -5.02 -6.81 -0.25
N GLU A 82 -5.08 -7.23 1.01
CA GLU A 82 -3.97 -7.92 1.66
C GLU A 82 -4.50 -9.19 2.32
N ASP A 83 -3.75 -10.26 2.20
CA ASP A 83 -4.07 -11.53 2.84
C ASP A 83 -2.87 -11.97 3.67
N TRP A 84 -2.99 -11.83 4.99
CA TRP A 84 -1.96 -12.20 5.94
C TRP A 84 -2.31 -13.55 6.54
N THR A 85 -1.54 -14.57 6.18
CA THR A 85 -1.71 -15.91 6.72
C THR A 85 -1.04 -16.07 8.09
N SER A 86 -0.13 -15.16 8.42
CA SER A 86 0.59 -15.10 9.69
C SER A 86 0.93 -13.65 10.01
N PRO A 87 1.38 -13.33 11.25
CA PRO A 87 1.81 -11.98 11.57
C PRO A 87 3.00 -11.48 10.76
N GLU A 88 3.80 -12.39 10.19
CA GLU A 88 5.05 -12.06 9.50
C GLU A 88 4.90 -11.80 8.02
N LYS A 89 3.87 -12.38 7.36
CA LYS A 89 3.80 -12.32 5.91
C LYS A 89 2.39 -12.09 5.39
N GLY A 90 2.27 -11.11 4.49
CA GLY A 90 1.04 -10.82 3.76
C GLY A 90 1.27 -10.82 2.26
N ASN A 91 0.25 -11.22 1.52
CA ASN A 91 0.19 -11.07 0.07
C ASN A 91 -0.62 -9.82 -0.25
N ILE A 92 -0.12 -9.02 -1.19
CA ILE A 92 -0.71 -7.74 -1.55
C ILE A 92 -1.18 -7.78 -3.00
N HIS A 93 -2.38 -7.29 -3.25
CA HIS A 93 -2.92 -7.13 -4.59
C HIS A 93 -3.56 -5.77 -4.69
N VAL A 94 -3.19 -5.00 -5.72
CA VAL A 94 -3.71 -3.64 -5.94
C VAL A 94 -4.28 -3.56 -7.33
N THR A 95 -5.47 -2.99 -7.46
CA THR A 95 -6.12 -2.79 -8.76
C THR A 95 -6.61 -1.35 -8.88
N ILE A 96 -6.74 -0.90 -10.12
CA ILE A 96 -7.46 0.32 -10.46
C ILE A 96 -8.72 -0.15 -11.19
N PRO A 97 -9.87 -0.24 -10.51
CA PRO A 97 -11.06 -0.87 -11.09
C PRO A 97 -11.45 -0.32 -12.45
N GLY A 98 -11.75 -1.21 -13.38
CA GLY A 98 -12.15 -0.83 -14.74
C GLY A 98 -11.00 -0.41 -15.63
N LYS A 99 -9.76 -0.48 -15.17
CA LYS A 99 -8.57 -0.10 -15.94
C LYS A 99 -7.64 -1.30 -16.10
N PRO A 100 -6.92 -1.39 -17.24
CA PRO A 100 -5.91 -2.44 -17.41
C PRO A 100 -4.72 -2.17 -16.50
N GLY A 101 -4.29 -3.18 -15.79
CA GLY A 101 -3.16 -3.07 -14.89
C GLY A 101 -3.35 -3.95 -13.68
N GLU A 102 -2.26 -4.51 -13.21
CA GLU A 102 -2.26 -5.38 -12.05
C GLU A 102 -0.98 -5.15 -11.26
N MET A 103 -1.14 -4.96 -9.95
CA MET A 103 -0.03 -4.80 -9.03
C MET A 103 -0.17 -5.87 -7.97
N SER A 104 0.89 -6.61 -7.73
CA SER A 104 0.87 -7.67 -6.72
C SER A 104 2.25 -7.86 -6.12
N GLY A 105 2.28 -8.42 -4.93
CA GLY A 105 3.52 -8.69 -4.25
C GLY A 105 3.32 -9.13 -2.82
N THR A 106 4.30 -8.84 -1.98
CA THR A 106 4.32 -9.31 -0.60
C THR A 106 4.79 -8.22 0.35
N ALA A 107 4.34 -8.35 1.60
CA ALA A 107 4.91 -7.63 2.74
C ALA A 107 5.44 -8.67 3.71
N LEU A 108 6.66 -8.45 4.20
CA LEU A 108 7.33 -9.36 5.12
C LEU A 108 7.84 -8.59 6.33
N LEU A 109 7.45 -9.02 7.53
CA LEU A 109 7.94 -8.46 8.78
C LEU A 109 9.10 -9.31 9.30
N THR A 110 10.24 -8.68 9.54
CA THR A 110 11.40 -9.33 10.15
C THR A 110 11.82 -8.55 11.38
N GLU A 111 12.13 -9.25 12.45
CA GLU A 111 12.50 -8.62 13.72
C GLU A 111 13.95 -8.90 14.06
N ASP A 112 14.64 -7.88 14.55
CA ASP A 112 15.95 -8.00 15.16
C ASP A 112 15.92 -7.40 16.57
N PRO A 113 17.02 -7.45 17.36
CA PRO A 113 16.98 -6.92 18.73
C PRO A 113 16.66 -5.44 18.85
N GLU A 114 16.76 -4.68 17.77
CA GLU A 114 16.54 -3.22 17.79
C GLU A 114 15.19 -2.80 17.22
N GLY A 115 14.48 -3.69 16.57
CA GLY A 115 13.16 -3.35 16.00
C GLY A 115 12.69 -4.29 14.92
N THR A 116 11.72 -3.84 14.15
CA THR A 116 11.09 -4.62 13.06
C THR A 116 11.19 -3.87 11.74
N THR A 117 11.42 -4.61 10.68
CA THR A 117 11.42 -4.08 9.31
C THR A 117 10.28 -4.71 8.54
N GLU A 118 9.47 -3.89 7.90
CA GLU A 118 8.49 -4.35 6.92
C GLU A 118 9.10 -4.15 5.53
N THR A 119 9.32 -5.27 4.82
CA THR A 119 9.85 -5.25 3.46
C THR A 119 8.69 -5.49 2.50
N VAL A 120 8.41 -4.51 1.65
CA VAL A 120 7.33 -4.58 0.67
C VAL A 120 7.92 -4.66 -0.73
N ASN A 121 7.56 -5.70 -1.45
CA ASN A 121 7.96 -5.91 -2.84
C ASN A 121 6.70 -6.05 -3.69
N LEU A 122 6.55 -5.16 -4.66
CA LEU A 122 5.41 -5.16 -5.57
C LEU A 122 5.90 -5.17 -7.01
N THR A 123 5.12 -5.81 -7.87
CA THR A 123 5.33 -5.79 -9.32
C THR A 123 4.13 -5.09 -9.96
N VAL A 124 4.42 -4.13 -10.83
CA VAL A 124 3.42 -3.36 -11.56
C VAL A 124 3.46 -3.79 -13.02
N LYS A 125 2.31 -4.20 -13.56
CA LYS A 125 2.18 -4.61 -14.96
C LYS A 125 0.98 -3.94 -15.58
N VAL A 126 1.20 -3.19 -16.65
CA VAL A 126 0.14 -2.51 -17.42
C VAL A 126 0.31 -2.87 -18.89
N ASN A 127 -0.68 -3.57 -19.44
CA ASN A 127 -0.67 -4.01 -20.83
C ASN A 127 -1.40 -3.00 -21.72
N ILE A 128 -0.73 -1.88 -22.02
CA ILE A 128 -1.24 -0.86 -22.95
C ILE A 128 -0.17 -0.67 -24.03
N PRO A 129 -0.52 -0.83 -25.30
CA PRO A 129 0.45 -0.61 -26.38
C PRO A 129 1.06 0.79 -26.32
N LEU A 130 2.38 0.87 -26.53
CA LEU A 130 3.19 2.08 -26.63
C LEU A 130 3.43 2.84 -25.32
N VAL A 131 2.46 2.90 -24.42
CA VAL A 131 2.57 3.70 -23.18
C VAL A 131 2.59 2.89 -21.90
N GLY A 132 2.44 1.56 -21.98
CA GLY A 132 2.39 0.69 -20.81
C GLY A 132 3.56 0.89 -19.85
N GLY A 133 4.77 0.97 -20.35
CA GLY A 133 5.96 1.17 -19.52
C GLY A 133 5.97 2.51 -18.79
N LYS A 134 5.48 3.58 -19.43
CA LYS A 134 5.38 4.90 -18.80
C LYS A 134 4.33 4.92 -17.71
N VAL A 135 3.20 4.26 -17.96
CA VAL A 135 2.12 4.14 -16.95
C VAL A 135 2.60 3.31 -15.77
N GLU A 136 3.31 2.20 -16.04
CA GLU A 136 3.91 1.38 -14.97
C GLU A 136 4.84 2.20 -14.08
N GLY A 137 5.70 3.02 -14.69
CA GLY A 137 6.62 3.88 -13.95
C GLY A 137 5.90 4.88 -13.06
N LEU A 138 4.84 5.49 -13.56
CA LEU A 138 4.02 6.42 -12.80
C LEU A 138 3.34 5.73 -11.61
N ILE A 139 2.73 4.57 -11.85
CA ILE A 139 2.08 3.80 -10.79
C ILE A 139 3.10 3.37 -9.74
N ALA A 140 4.28 2.92 -10.18
CA ALA A 140 5.34 2.54 -9.25
C ALA A 140 5.74 3.71 -8.33
N ASP A 141 5.84 4.92 -8.88
CA ASP A 141 6.16 6.10 -8.09
C ASP A 141 5.06 6.44 -7.09
N LEU A 142 3.79 6.30 -7.48
CA LEU A 142 2.66 6.52 -6.59
C LEU A 142 2.63 5.50 -5.45
N LEU A 143 2.91 4.24 -5.75
CA LEU A 143 2.98 3.18 -4.74
C LEU A 143 4.13 3.42 -3.76
N ALA A 144 5.30 3.83 -4.26
CA ALA A 144 6.44 4.14 -3.40
C ALA A 144 6.12 5.30 -2.45
N LYS A 145 5.45 6.34 -2.95
CA LYS A 145 5.01 7.46 -2.11
C LYS A 145 4.01 7.01 -1.05
N ALA A 146 3.07 6.13 -1.42
CA ALA A 146 2.09 5.59 -0.49
C ALA A 146 2.76 4.80 0.64
N LEU A 147 3.75 3.98 0.30
CA LEU A 147 4.49 3.19 1.30
C LEU A 147 5.30 4.10 2.23
N ARG A 148 5.90 5.16 1.72
CA ARG A 148 6.61 6.13 2.55
C ARG A 148 5.66 6.88 3.48
N ALA A 149 4.45 7.19 3.02
CA ALA A 149 3.42 7.80 3.86
C ALA A 149 2.98 6.85 4.97
N GLU A 150 2.82 5.57 4.64
CA GLU A 150 2.52 4.54 5.64
C GLU A 150 3.62 4.47 6.69
N HIS A 151 4.87 4.49 6.27
CA HIS A 151 6.01 4.46 7.18
C HIS A 151 6.01 5.65 8.14
N ARG A 152 5.88 6.87 7.62
CA ARG A 152 5.85 8.08 8.46
C ARG A 152 4.69 8.05 9.45
N THR A 153 3.52 7.64 8.99
CA THR A 153 2.35 7.51 9.85
C THR A 153 2.58 6.45 10.91
N GLY A 154 3.18 5.31 10.54
CA GLY A 154 3.48 4.22 11.44
C GLY A 154 4.48 4.57 12.53
N VAL A 155 5.53 5.31 12.18
CA VAL A 155 6.52 5.77 13.17
C VAL A 155 5.84 6.63 14.23
N THR A 156 4.99 7.57 13.80
CA THR A 156 4.24 8.44 14.72
C THR A 156 3.24 7.64 15.56
N TRP A 157 2.53 6.71 14.92
CA TRP A 157 1.54 5.86 15.58
C TRP A 157 2.16 5.03 16.71
N LEU A 158 3.27 4.36 16.41
CA LEU A 158 3.95 3.51 17.41
C LEU A 158 4.57 4.34 18.52
N ALA A 159 5.02 5.54 18.25
CA ALA A 159 5.59 6.43 19.28
C ALA A 159 4.52 6.90 20.27
N GLY A 160 3.27 7.00 19.86
CA GLY A 160 2.16 7.42 20.70
C GLY A 160 1.44 6.30 21.46
N SER A 161 1.90 5.07 21.26
CA SER A 161 1.22 3.89 21.85
C SER A 161 1.95 3.36 23.09
#